data_885b4aab35defc3f41832468ea975873
#
_entry.id   885b4aab35defc3f41832468ea975873
#
_cell.length_a   1.000
_cell.length_b   1.000
_cell.length_c   1.000
_cell.angle_alpha   90.00
_cell.angle_beta   90.00
_cell.angle_gamma   90.00
#
_symmetry.space_group_name_H-M   'P 1'
#
loop_
_entity.id
_entity.type
_entity.pdbx_description
1 polymer ?
#
loop_
_entity_poly.entity_id
_entity_poly.type
_entity_poly.pdbx_seq_one_letter_code
_entity_poly.pdbx_strand_id
1 'polypeptide(L)'
;MASVEYLGIDVGGTNVKMGIVDAGTGKISNFYSHDTDSWRQSGHFIDRFGDAVALQLLANKDVKHVGIGLPGMLNRERTVPLEITAIPEIDGLPMVDILSKRFPGTQFFLENDANAAALGEYYFAEEKINENYIFITLGTGVGGAAIINKKIFTGGDGNAMEPGHIPSRNGRVLERNIGKKELLELANLRRSEYTGTTQLSADGDISTTGLVAAAAEGDALALRIWEEVGEMLAEGLASLIKILDIKQVLIGGGLSASFDYILPAIHRTLDYWLNPYYKNGLAIKRATLGNDAGLLGAASLCFE
;
A
#
# COMPACT_ATOMS: atom_id res chain seq x y z
N MET A 1 -3.34 -2.53 32.78
CA MET A 1 -3.31 -3.85 32.14
C MET A 1 -1.97 -3.92 31.42
N ALA A 2 -1.28 -5.08 31.37
CA ALA A 2 -0.10 -5.21 30.54
C ALA A 2 -0.51 -4.93 29.08
N SER A 3 0.31 -4.18 28.34
CA SER A 3 0.08 -3.97 26.92
C SER A 3 0.22 -5.29 26.18
N VAL A 4 -0.67 -5.55 25.24
CA VAL A 4 -0.56 -6.70 24.33
C VAL A 4 0.31 -6.28 23.18
N GLU A 5 1.40 -6.99 22.93
CA GLU A 5 2.37 -6.66 21.90
C GLU A 5 2.43 -7.75 20.82
N TYR A 6 2.59 -7.34 19.57
CA TYR A 6 2.70 -8.21 18.42
C TYR A 6 3.91 -7.82 17.56
N LEU A 7 4.51 -8.78 16.89
CA LEU A 7 5.52 -8.49 15.88
C LEU A 7 4.82 -8.25 14.54
N GLY A 8 4.91 -7.03 14.04
CA GLY A 8 4.51 -6.67 12.69
C GLY A 8 5.70 -6.73 11.73
N ILE A 9 5.49 -7.29 10.54
CA ILE A 9 6.50 -7.39 9.48
C ILE A 9 5.89 -6.91 8.17
N ASP A 10 6.49 -5.87 7.59
CA ASP A 10 6.15 -5.33 6.28
C ASP A 10 7.25 -5.70 5.29
N VAL A 11 6.95 -6.62 4.38
CA VAL A 11 7.88 -7.10 3.35
C VAL A 11 7.66 -6.32 2.06
N GLY A 12 8.52 -5.38 1.78
CA GLY A 12 8.50 -4.64 0.52
C GLY A 12 9.57 -5.11 -0.46
N GLY A 13 9.42 -4.71 -1.73
CA GLY A 13 10.42 -5.00 -2.76
C GLY A 13 11.79 -4.37 -2.51
N THR A 14 11.86 -3.29 -1.74
CA THR A 14 13.12 -2.59 -1.40
C THR A 14 13.59 -2.91 0.00
N ASN A 15 12.69 -2.91 0.98
CA ASN A 15 13.04 -3.15 2.39
C ASN A 15 12.05 -4.11 3.04
N VAL A 16 12.56 -4.93 3.94
CA VAL A 16 11.79 -5.66 4.95
C VAL A 16 11.87 -4.85 6.24
N LYS A 17 10.71 -4.46 6.78
CA LYS A 17 10.60 -3.76 8.06
C LYS A 17 9.97 -4.66 9.10
N MET A 18 10.46 -4.62 10.33
CA MET A 18 9.95 -5.37 11.47
C MET A 18 9.87 -4.46 12.69
N GLY A 19 8.89 -4.68 13.56
CA GLY A 19 8.77 -3.92 14.79
C GLY A 19 7.74 -4.50 15.72
N ILE A 20 7.94 -4.31 17.02
CA ILE A 20 6.99 -4.68 18.05
C ILE A 20 5.97 -3.55 18.17
N VAL A 21 4.70 -3.92 18.02
CA VAL A 21 3.56 -2.99 18.04
C VAL A 21 2.72 -3.23 19.28
N ASP A 22 2.52 -2.19 20.06
CA ASP A 22 1.53 -2.17 21.14
C ASP A 22 0.11 -2.08 20.55
N ALA A 23 -0.71 -3.08 20.80
CA ALA A 23 -2.04 -3.21 20.21
C ALA A 23 -3.02 -2.08 20.62
N GLY A 24 -2.80 -1.45 21.76
CA GLY A 24 -3.68 -0.40 22.27
C GLY A 24 -3.36 0.98 21.74
N THR A 25 -2.10 1.23 21.40
CA THR A 25 -1.60 2.58 21.04
C THR A 25 -1.00 2.69 19.65
N GLY A 26 -0.68 1.57 19.00
CA GLY A 26 0.07 1.56 17.74
C GLY A 26 1.54 1.98 17.88
N LYS A 27 2.04 2.12 19.11
CA LYS A 27 3.45 2.49 19.30
C LYS A 27 4.36 1.35 18.83
N ILE A 28 5.30 1.71 17.96
CA ILE A 28 6.32 0.78 17.44
C ILE A 28 7.56 0.87 18.32
N SER A 29 8.10 -0.28 18.71
CA SER A 29 9.37 -0.45 19.40
C SER A 29 10.22 -1.51 18.71
N ASN A 30 11.52 -1.59 19.04
CA ASN A 30 12.46 -2.54 18.46
C ASN A 30 12.42 -2.58 16.93
N PHE A 31 12.26 -1.38 16.31
CA PHE A 31 12.20 -1.25 14.85
C PHE A 31 13.50 -1.74 14.20
N TYR A 32 13.33 -2.56 13.17
CA TYR A 32 14.40 -3.07 12.32
C TYR A 32 14.01 -2.92 10.85
N SER A 33 14.95 -2.51 10.02
CA SER A 33 14.77 -2.45 8.57
C SER A 33 16.00 -3.01 7.88
N HIS A 34 15.78 -3.78 6.82
CA HIS A 34 16.85 -4.37 6.04
C HIS A 34 16.53 -4.32 4.55
N ASP A 35 17.57 -4.17 3.74
CA ASP A 35 17.46 -4.19 2.27
C ASP A 35 17.04 -5.57 1.77
N THR A 36 15.95 -5.63 1.02
CA THR A 36 15.38 -6.88 0.51
C THR A 36 16.32 -7.57 -0.47
N ASP A 37 16.96 -6.81 -1.36
CA ASP A 37 17.84 -7.36 -2.38
C ASP A 37 19.10 -8.01 -1.78
N SER A 38 19.60 -7.51 -0.65
CA SER A 38 20.74 -8.12 0.02
C SER A 38 20.45 -9.53 0.51
N TRP A 39 19.22 -9.81 0.96
CA TRP A 39 18.80 -11.17 1.33
C TRP A 39 18.57 -12.05 0.11
N ARG A 40 18.00 -11.50 -0.96
CA ARG A 40 17.77 -12.20 -2.23
C ARG A 40 19.08 -12.63 -2.89
N GLN A 41 20.05 -11.71 -2.98
CA GLN A 41 21.36 -11.98 -3.58
C GLN A 41 22.12 -13.11 -2.84
N SER A 42 21.83 -13.35 -1.59
CA SER A 42 22.39 -14.49 -0.84
C SER A 42 21.85 -15.85 -1.31
N GLY A 43 20.74 -15.86 -2.07
CA GLY A 43 20.00 -17.08 -2.45
C GLY A 43 19.26 -17.76 -1.31
N HIS A 44 19.17 -17.13 -0.14
CA HIS A 44 18.61 -17.67 1.09
C HIS A 44 17.62 -16.73 1.77
N PHE A 45 16.74 -16.09 0.98
CA PHE A 45 15.80 -15.10 1.51
C PHE A 45 15.03 -15.63 2.73
N ILE A 46 14.39 -16.80 2.62
CA ILE A 46 13.56 -17.35 3.72
C ILE A 46 14.38 -17.67 4.98
N ASP A 47 15.63 -18.11 4.83
CA ASP A 47 16.52 -18.38 5.96
C ASP A 47 16.91 -17.09 6.67
N ARG A 48 17.32 -16.05 5.90
CA ARG A 48 17.67 -14.72 6.43
C ARG A 48 16.47 -14.03 7.09
N PHE A 49 15.31 -14.13 6.45
CA PHE A 49 14.05 -13.67 7.02
C PHE A 49 13.78 -14.34 8.38
N GLY A 50 13.89 -15.67 8.44
CA GLY A 50 13.73 -16.41 9.69
C GLY A 50 14.78 -16.06 10.74
N ASP A 51 16.04 -15.77 10.37
CA ASP A 51 17.08 -15.30 11.30
C ASP A 51 16.69 -13.94 11.92
N ALA A 52 16.19 -13.00 11.10
CA ALA A 52 15.73 -11.71 11.59
C ALA A 52 14.52 -11.83 12.53
N VAL A 53 13.55 -12.70 12.20
CA VAL A 53 12.41 -13.02 13.08
C VAL A 53 12.93 -13.60 14.41
N ALA A 54 13.92 -14.50 14.37
CA ALA A 54 14.51 -15.08 15.59
C ALA A 54 15.09 -14.00 16.51
N LEU A 55 15.80 -13.01 15.96
CA LEU A 55 16.37 -11.90 16.74
C LEU A 55 15.28 -11.08 17.43
N GLN A 56 14.18 -10.78 16.71
CA GLN A 56 13.05 -10.05 17.27
C GLN A 56 12.37 -10.82 18.40
N LEU A 57 12.09 -12.11 18.21
CA LEU A 57 11.43 -12.94 19.22
C LEU A 57 12.33 -13.22 20.44
N LEU A 58 13.66 -13.34 20.26
CA LEU A 58 14.60 -13.48 21.37
C LEU A 58 14.65 -12.23 22.26
N ALA A 59 14.57 -11.06 21.66
CA ALA A 59 14.52 -9.78 22.36
C ALA A 59 13.18 -9.54 23.06
N ASN A 60 12.07 -10.16 22.56
CA ASN A 60 10.68 -9.90 22.99
C ASN A 60 9.99 -11.25 23.29
N LYS A 61 10.37 -11.93 24.36
CA LYS A 61 9.97 -13.32 24.67
C LYS A 61 8.47 -13.53 24.90
N ASP A 62 7.75 -12.47 25.23
CA ASP A 62 6.31 -12.50 25.49
C ASP A 62 5.48 -12.42 24.19
N VAL A 63 6.09 -12.02 23.07
CA VAL A 63 5.46 -11.97 21.76
C VAL A 63 5.28 -13.39 21.21
N LYS A 64 4.02 -13.77 20.93
CA LYS A 64 3.63 -15.10 20.43
C LYS A 64 2.87 -15.04 19.10
N HIS A 65 2.60 -13.85 18.60
CA HIS A 65 1.87 -13.66 17.35
C HIS A 65 2.65 -12.72 16.44
N VAL A 66 2.78 -13.12 15.20
CA VAL A 66 3.55 -12.43 14.16
C VAL A 66 2.66 -12.24 12.94
N GLY A 67 2.39 -11.00 12.61
CA GLY A 67 1.71 -10.66 11.36
C GLY A 67 2.70 -10.23 10.28
N ILE A 68 2.48 -10.66 9.04
CA ILE A 68 3.37 -10.45 7.91
C ILE A 68 2.57 -9.93 6.72
N GLY A 69 2.85 -8.71 6.26
CA GLY A 69 2.39 -8.17 5.00
C GLY A 69 3.37 -8.52 3.88
N LEU A 70 2.87 -9.09 2.78
CA LEU A 70 3.65 -9.47 1.60
C LEU A 70 3.09 -8.79 0.35
N PRO A 71 3.93 -8.29 -0.58
CA PRO A 71 3.43 -7.85 -1.87
C PRO A 71 2.96 -9.05 -2.69
N GLY A 72 1.97 -8.85 -3.59
CA GLY A 72 1.51 -9.88 -4.53
C GLY A 72 0.42 -10.80 -3.96
N MET A 73 0.28 -11.99 -4.56
CA MET A 73 -0.85 -12.88 -4.32
C MET A 73 -0.54 -13.98 -3.31
N LEU A 74 -1.55 -14.36 -2.53
CA LEU A 74 -1.48 -15.45 -1.55
C LEU A 74 -2.53 -16.52 -1.87
N ASN A 75 -2.31 -17.75 -1.39
CA ASN A 75 -3.36 -18.75 -1.41
C ASN A 75 -4.52 -18.32 -0.49
N ARG A 76 -5.69 -18.95 -0.69
CA ARG A 76 -6.91 -18.61 0.04
C ARG A 76 -6.77 -18.74 1.56
N GLU A 77 -5.98 -19.71 2.01
CA GLU A 77 -5.71 -20.01 3.42
C GLU A 77 -4.70 -19.05 4.05
N ARG A 78 -4.12 -18.11 3.28
CA ARG A 78 -3.09 -17.16 3.75
C ARG A 78 -1.86 -17.85 4.34
N THR A 79 -1.38 -18.91 3.72
CA THR A 79 -0.24 -19.70 4.20
C THR A 79 0.90 -19.79 3.20
N VAL A 80 0.62 -19.56 1.91
CA VAL A 80 1.53 -19.74 0.79
C VAL A 80 1.51 -18.52 -0.12
N PRO A 81 2.65 -17.83 -0.32
CA PRO A 81 2.82 -16.86 -1.40
C PRO A 81 2.72 -17.55 -2.76
N LEU A 82 1.96 -16.99 -3.71
CA LEU A 82 1.73 -17.58 -5.02
C LEU A 82 2.46 -16.85 -6.15
N GLU A 83 2.44 -15.52 -6.10
CA GLU A 83 3.04 -14.66 -7.12
C GLU A 83 3.57 -13.39 -6.45
N ILE A 84 4.84 -13.41 -6.10
CA ILE A 84 5.52 -12.31 -5.42
C ILE A 84 6.59 -11.75 -6.36
N THR A 85 6.18 -10.90 -7.29
CA THR A 85 7.07 -10.35 -8.33
C THR A 85 8.36 -9.75 -7.77
N ALA A 86 8.28 -9.14 -6.58
CA ALA A 86 9.44 -8.53 -5.91
C ALA A 86 10.42 -9.57 -5.32
N ILE A 87 9.94 -10.75 -4.94
CA ILE A 87 10.72 -11.80 -4.25
C ILE A 87 10.26 -13.18 -4.75
N PRO A 88 10.49 -13.51 -6.03
CA PRO A 88 9.98 -14.76 -6.62
C PRO A 88 10.56 -16.03 -5.97
N GLU A 89 11.60 -15.89 -5.17
CA GLU A 89 12.24 -17.02 -4.45
C GLU A 89 11.33 -17.62 -3.37
N ILE A 90 10.26 -16.93 -2.96
CA ILE A 90 9.30 -17.47 -1.98
C ILE A 90 8.00 -17.98 -2.60
N ASP A 91 7.84 -17.89 -3.91
CA ASP A 91 6.64 -18.37 -4.60
C ASP A 91 6.46 -19.88 -4.38
N GLY A 92 5.24 -20.25 -3.97
CA GLY A 92 4.88 -21.63 -3.68
C GLY A 92 5.46 -22.21 -2.39
N LEU A 93 6.26 -21.46 -1.62
CA LEU A 93 6.77 -21.94 -0.33
C LEU A 93 5.65 -21.95 0.73
N PRO A 94 5.49 -23.04 1.50
CA PRO A 94 4.55 -23.08 2.62
C PRO A 94 5.10 -22.26 3.81
N MET A 95 5.08 -20.93 3.65
CA MET A 95 5.80 -20.01 4.51
C MET A 95 5.35 -20.08 5.97
N VAL A 96 4.04 -20.19 6.22
CA VAL A 96 3.52 -20.34 7.61
C VAL A 96 4.01 -21.64 8.23
N ASP A 97 4.02 -22.77 7.49
CA ASP A 97 4.50 -24.04 8.00
C ASP A 97 6.01 -24.03 8.30
N ILE A 98 6.80 -23.40 7.43
CA ILE A 98 8.24 -23.24 7.60
C ILE A 98 8.54 -22.45 8.88
N LEU A 99 7.87 -21.32 9.06
CA LEU A 99 8.05 -20.46 10.23
C LEU A 99 7.52 -21.10 11.50
N SER A 100 6.35 -21.74 11.47
CA SER A 100 5.79 -22.42 12.64
C SER A 100 6.65 -23.61 13.13
N LYS A 101 7.28 -24.34 12.22
CA LYS A 101 8.24 -25.38 12.56
C LYS A 101 9.51 -24.81 13.18
N ARG A 102 9.98 -23.66 12.68
CA ARG A 102 11.17 -23.00 13.20
C ARG A 102 10.93 -22.33 14.56
N PHE A 103 9.71 -21.84 14.82
CA PHE A 103 9.34 -21.11 16.04
C PHE A 103 8.14 -21.77 16.74
N PRO A 104 8.33 -22.93 17.40
CA PRO A 104 7.25 -23.62 18.11
C PRO A 104 6.61 -22.72 19.17
N GLY A 105 5.26 -22.64 19.16
CA GLY A 105 4.50 -21.81 20.10
C GLY A 105 4.32 -20.35 19.65
N THR A 106 4.75 -20.00 18.43
CA THR A 106 4.47 -18.71 17.78
C THR A 106 3.47 -18.93 16.64
N GLN A 107 2.46 -18.07 16.54
CA GLN A 107 1.47 -18.06 15.46
C GLN A 107 1.86 -17.03 14.41
N PHE A 108 1.71 -17.39 13.15
CA PHE A 108 2.04 -16.54 11.99
C PHE A 108 0.79 -16.27 11.15
N PHE A 109 0.59 -15.01 10.79
CA PHE A 109 -0.51 -14.53 9.96
C PHE A 109 0.08 -13.85 8.73
N LEU A 110 -0.31 -14.30 7.53
CA LEU A 110 0.09 -13.65 6.28
C LEU A 110 -1.09 -12.88 5.69
N GLU A 111 -0.79 -11.74 5.10
CA GLU A 111 -1.75 -11.01 4.27
C GLU A 111 -1.01 -10.21 3.17
N ASN A 112 -1.75 -9.79 2.13
CA ASN A 112 -1.23 -8.84 1.16
C ASN A 112 -0.89 -7.49 1.83
N ASP A 113 0.16 -6.83 1.37
CA ASP A 113 0.69 -5.58 1.96
C ASP A 113 -0.32 -4.42 1.94
N ALA A 114 -1.09 -4.25 0.85
CA ALA A 114 -2.13 -3.21 0.78
C ALA A 114 -3.32 -3.53 1.70
N ASN A 115 -3.71 -4.80 1.82
CA ASN A 115 -4.71 -5.25 2.76
C ASN A 115 -4.27 -5.01 4.21
N ALA A 116 -3.02 -5.35 4.53
CA ALA A 116 -2.44 -5.09 5.85
C ALA A 116 -2.42 -3.58 6.12
N ALA A 117 -1.90 -2.76 5.19
CA ALA A 117 -1.85 -1.31 5.37
C ALA A 117 -3.25 -0.70 5.59
N ALA A 118 -4.26 -1.17 4.85
CA ALA A 118 -5.65 -0.79 5.10
C ALA A 118 -6.06 -1.10 6.54
N LEU A 119 -5.81 -2.31 7.01
CA LEU A 119 -6.16 -2.70 8.37
C LEU A 119 -5.44 -1.84 9.42
N GLY A 120 -4.17 -1.46 9.16
CA GLY A 120 -3.41 -0.53 10.00
C GLY A 120 -4.09 0.84 10.12
N GLU A 121 -4.52 1.42 9.00
CA GLU A 121 -5.28 2.68 9.02
C GLU A 121 -6.58 2.53 9.82
N TYR A 122 -7.29 1.41 9.70
CA TYR A 122 -8.52 1.20 10.47
C TYR A 122 -8.31 1.24 11.99
N TYR A 123 -7.23 0.63 12.47
CA TYR A 123 -6.98 0.52 13.92
C TYR A 123 -6.24 1.72 14.50
N PHE A 124 -5.36 2.38 13.74
CA PHE A 124 -4.39 3.31 14.29
C PHE A 124 -4.40 4.71 13.68
N ALA A 125 -5.25 4.98 12.66
CA ALA A 125 -5.39 6.34 12.15
C ALA A 125 -5.89 7.30 13.23
N GLU A 126 -5.40 8.54 13.20
CA GLU A 126 -5.82 9.59 14.14
C GLU A 126 -7.32 9.90 14.03
N GLU A 127 -7.84 9.93 12.80
CA GLU A 127 -9.25 10.13 12.54
C GLU A 127 -9.98 8.80 12.48
N LYS A 128 -11.18 8.76 13.03
CA LYS A 128 -12.05 7.57 12.92
C LYS A 128 -12.38 7.28 11.46
N ILE A 129 -12.09 6.05 11.04
CA ILE A 129 -12.43 5.51 9.73
C ILE A 129 -13.73 4.70 9.83
N ASN A 130 -14.54 4.72 8.76
CA ASN A 130 -15.77 3.94 8.70
C ASN A 130 -15.47 2.44 8.68
N GLU A 131 -16.46 1.63 9.07
CA GLU A 131 -16.35 0.16 9.01
C GLU A 131 -16.26 -0.41 7.58
N ASN A 132 -16.63 0.44 6.59
CA ASN A 132 -16.54 0.12 5.15
C ASN A 132 -15.79 1.25 4.47
N TYR A 133 -14.66 0.95 3.84
CA TYR A 133 -13.88 1.91 3.06
C TYR A 133 -13.00 1.19 2.03
N ILE A 134 -12.60 1.94 1.03
CA ILE A 134 -11.61 1.55 0.02
C ILE A 134 -10.28 2.20 0.41
N PHE A 135 -9.22 1.45 0.39
CA PHE A 135 -7.85 1.94 0.52
C PHE A 135 -7.13 1.80 -0.81
N ILE A 136 -6.45 2.85 -1.22
CA ILE A 136 -5.59 2.86 -2.41
C ILE A 136 -4.18 3.24 -1.97
N THR A 137 -3.21 2.46 -2.37
CA THR A 137 -1.79 2.81 -2.21
C THR A 137 -1.18 3.18 -3.55
N LEU A 138 -0.63 4.41 -3.62
CA LEU A 138 0.08 4.92 -4.79
C LEU A 138 1.58 4.93 -4.48
N GLY A 139 2.35 4.18 -5.27
CA GLY A 139 3.79 4.04 -5.06
C GLY A 139 4.50 3.56 -6.32
N THR A 140 5.35 2.55 -6.21
CA THR A 140 5.96 1.87 -7.35
C THR A 140 4.87 1.39 -8.32
N GLY A 141 3.80 0.80 -7.75
CA GLY A 141 2.58 0.42 -8.45
C GLY A 141 1.34 1.10 -7.86
N VAL A 142 0.19 0.53 -8.15
CA VAL A 142 -1.12 0.93 -7.64
C VAL A 142 -1.78 -0.27 -6.98
N GLY A 143 -1.69 -0.35 -5.66
CA GLY A 143 -2.36 -1.38 -4.88
C GLY A 143 -3.68 -0.89 -4.28
N GLY A 144 -4.46 -1.81 -3.74
CA GLY A 144 -5.67 -1.45 -3.04
C GLY A 144 -6.22 -2.54 -2.14
N ALA A 145 -7.11 -2.13 -1.27
CA ALA A 145 -7.85 -2.98 -0.37
C ALA A 145 -9.27 -2.45 -0.19
N ALA A 146 -10.18 -3.30 0.21
CA ALA A 146 -11.47 -2.89 0.74
C ALA A 146 -11.65 -3.48 2.13
N ILE A 147 -12.06 -2.66 3.06
CA ILE A 147 -12.54 -3.11 4.37
C ILE A 147 -14.06 -3.08 4.32
N ILE A 148 -14.70 -4.19 4.65
CA ILE A 148 -16.16 -4.34 4.70
C ILE A 148 -16.52 -4.96 6.05
N ASN A 149 -17.35 -4.25 6.80
CA ASN A 149 -17.73 -4.66 8.16
C ASN A 149 -16.50 -4.91 9.06
N LYS A 150 -15.52 -4.00 8.98
CA LYS A 150 -14.24 -4.04 9.74
C LYS A 150 -13.27 -5.15 9.31
N LYS A 151 -13.58 -5.92 8.28
CA LYS A 151 -12.77 -7.05 7.81
C LYS A 151 -12.24 -6.79 6.41
N ILE A 152 -11.09 -7.33 6.11
CA ILE A 152 -10.51 -7.34 4.77
C ILE A 152 -11.45 -8.08 3.82
N PHE A 153 -11.80 -7.45 2.72
CA PHE A 153 -12.56 -8.08 1.64
C PHE A 153 -11.61 -8.82 0.70
N THR A 154 -11.60 -10.12 0.80
CA THR A 154 -10.70 -10.99 0.03
C THR A 154 -11.30 -11.56 -1.26
N GLY A 155 -12.61 -11.33 -1.51
CA GLY A 155 -13.31 -11.91 -2.66
C GLY A 155 -13.53 -13.42 -2.57
N GLY A 156 -13.77 -14.06 -3.72
CA GLY A 156 -14.08 -15.49 -3.78
C GLY A 156 -12.89 -16.40 -3.51
N ASP A 157 -11.74 -16.08 -4.09
CA ASP A 157 -10.52 -16.89 -4.05
C ASP A 157 -9.35 -16.25 -3.31
N GLY A 158 -9.59 -15.12 -2.63
CA GLY A 158 -8.63 -14.56 -1.70
C GLY A 158 -7.86 -13.33 -2.20
N ASN A 159 -7.80 -13.00 -3.48
CA ASN A 159 -6.98 -11.93 -4.03
C ASN A 159 -7.83 -10.86 -4.71
N ALA A 160 -8.89 -10.37 -4.03
CA ALA A 160 -9.68 -9.25 -4.52
C ALA A 160 -8.95 -7.91 -4.33
N MET A 161 -9.47 -6.88 -4.99
CA MET A 161 -8.98 -5.49 -4.87
C MET A 161 -7.61 -5.23 -5.48
N GLU A 162 -7.47 -5.62 -6.74
CA GLU A 162 -6.33 -5.30 -7.59
C GLU A 162 -6.62 -4.07 -8.51
N PRO A 163 -6.78 -2.86 -7.95
CA PRO A 163 -7.16 -1.68 -8.74
C PRO A 163 -6.11 -1.28 -9.77
N GLY A 164 -4.85 -1.57 -9.52
CA GLY A 164 -3.77 -1.32 -10.48
C GLY A 164 -3.92 -2.11 -11.77
N HIS A 165 -4.54 -3.27 -11.70
CA HIS A 165 -4.68 -4.19 -12.85
C HIS A 165 -6.01 -4.03 -13.60
N ILE A 166 -6.90 -3.11 -13.19
CA ILE A 166 -8.12 -2.85 -13.96
C ILE A 166 -7.81 -2.11 -15.28
N PRO A 167 -8.59 -2.35 -16.34
CA PRO A 167 -8.44 -1.60 -17.59
C PRO A 167 -8.57 -0.09 -17.38
N SER A 168 -7.72 0.67 -18.05
CA SER A 168 -7.64 2.12 -17.96
C SER A 168 -7.38 2.73 -19.35
N ARG A 169 -6.96 3.99 -19.40
CA ARG A 169 -6.70 4.73 -20.64
C ARG A 169 -5.60 4.06 -21.48
N ASN A 170 -5.60 4.34 -22.77
CA ASN A 170 -4.57 3.91 -23.73
C ASN A 170 -4.44 2.39 -23.92
N GLY A 171 -5.49 1.62 -23.61
CA GLY A 171 -5.46 0.15 -23.66
C GLY A 171 -4.49 -0.49 -22.66
N ARG A 172 -4.19 0.23 -21.58
CA ARG A 172 -3.31 -0.23 -20.49
C ARG A 172 -4.14 -0.44 -19.21
N VAL A 173 -3.57 -1.14 -18.24
CA VAL A 173 -4.11 -1.17 -16.88
C VAL A 173 -3.75 0.11 -16.13
N LEU A 174 -4.46 0.41 -15.04
CA LEU A 174 -4.32 1.66 -14.30
C LEU A 174 -2.88 1.91 -13.83
N GLU A 175 -2.23 0.91 -13.26
CA GLU A 175 -0.84 1.00 -12.81
C GLU A 175 0.11 1.42 -13.94
N ARG A 176 -0.11 0.91 -15.16
CA ARG A 176 0.69 1.24 -16.35
C ARG A 176 0.41 2.63 -16.92
N ASN A 177 -0.42 3.41 -16.25
CA ASN A 177 -0.64 4.82 -16.54
C ASN A 177 -0.15 5.75 -15.43
N ILE A 178 -0.26 5.33 -14.13
CA ILE A 178 0.00 6.20 -12.98
C ILE A 178 0.95 5.64 -11.93
N GLY A 179 1.48 4.43 -12.11
CA GLY A 179 2.58 3.91 -11.28
C GLY A 179 3.81 4.83 -11.36
N LYS A 180 4.70 4.78 -10.37
CA LYS A 180 5.82 5.73 -10.26
C LYS A 180 6.65 5.84 -11.55
N LYS A 181 6.96 4.72 -12.20
CA LYS A 181 7.74 4.72 -13.45
C LYS A 181 6.98 5.42 -14.56
N GLU A 182 5.73 5.04 -14.77
CA GLU A 182 4.85 5.55 -15.82
C GLU A 182 4.50 7.04 -15.59
N LEU A 183 4.34 7.45 -14.33
CA LEU A 183 4.22 8.86 -13.96
C LEU A 183 5.44 9.67 -14.42
N LEU A 184 6.65 9.16 -14.20
CA LEU A 184 7.87 9.86 -14.62
C LEU A 184 8.02 9.88 -16.14
N GLU A 185 7.62 8.82 -16.84
CA GLU A 185 7.55 8.79 -18.31
C GLU A 185 6.53 9.83 -18.82
N LEU A 186 5.35 9.91 -18.21
CA LEU A 186 4.34 10.95 -18.51
C LEU A 186 4.90 12.35 -18.29
N ALA A 187 5.57 12.56 -17.15
CA ALA A 187 6.15 13.86 -16.83
C ALA A 187 7.20 14.31 -17.85
N ASN A 188 8.10 13.42 -18.25
CA ASN A 188 9.09 13.69 -19.29
C ASN A 188 8.44 13.98 -20.65
N LEU A 189 7.41 13.22 -21.04
CA LEU A 189 6.65 13.48 -22.26
C LEU A 189 6.01 14.87 -22.22
N ARG A 190 5.27 15.20 -21.17
CA ARG A 190 4.62 16.49 -21.02
C ARG A 190 5.63 17.64 -20.97
N ARG A 191 6.78 17.41 -20.34
CA ARG A 191 7.86 18.40 -20.32
C ARG A 191 8.38 18.69 -21.73
N SER A 192 8.56 17.66 -22.58
CA SER A 192 9.05 17.82 -23.96
C SER A 192 8.06 18.56 -24.86
N GLU A 193 6.77 18.45 -24.59
CA GLU A 193 5.69 19.11 -25.34
C GLU A 193 5.39 20.54 -24.83
N TYR A 194 5.89 20.89 -23.65
CA TYR A 194 5.54 22.14 -22.97
C TYR A 194 6.41 23.31 -23.42
N THR A 195 5.78 24.36 -23.92
CA THR A 195 6.45 25.56 -24.43
C THR A 195 6.47 26.71 -23.42
N GLY A 196 5.78 26.56 -22.28
CA GLY A 196 5.74 27.56 -21.21
C GLY A 196 6.97 27.51 -20.29
N THR A 197 6.98 28.42 -19.30
CA THR A 197 7.98 28.40 -18.23
C THR A 197 7.65 27.32 -17.21
N THR A 198 8.62 26.53 -16.81
CA THR A 198 8.49 25.49 -15.78
C THR A 198 9.80 25.31 -15.02
N GLN A 199 9.70 24.88 -13.77
CA GLN A 199 10.84 24.52 -12.92
C GLN A 199 11.35 23.09 -13.18
N LEU A 200 10.57 22.27 -13.91
CA LEU A 200 10.98 20.92 -14.24
C LEU A 200 12.11 20.96 -15.27
N SER A 201 13.25 20.34 -14.94
CA SER A 201 14.44 20.32 -15.78
C SER A 201 14.14 19.74 -17.18
N ALA A 202 14.73 20.36 -18.19
CA ALA A 202 14.70 19.82 -19.56
C ALA A 202 15.77 18.73 -19.79
N ASP A 203 16.88 18.86 -19.09
CA ASP A 203 18.11 18.07 -19.30
C ASP A 203 18.41 17.12 -18.11
N GLY A 204 17.49 17.01 -17.14
CA GLY A 204 17.66 16.18 -15.95
C GLY A 204 16.49 15.25 -15.72
N ASP A 205 16.73 14.18 -14.95
CA ASP A 205 15.68 13.26 -14.57
C ASP A 205 14.65 13.95 -13.65
N ILE A 206 13.40 13.99 -14.08
CA ILE A 206 12.30 14.43 -13.25
C ILE A 206 12.08 13.36 -12.17
N SER A 207 12.03 13.78 -10.91
CA SER A 207 11.71 12.90 -9.79
C SER A 207 10.29 13.16 -9.26
N THR A 208 9.70 12.19 -8.56
CA THR A 208 8.39 12.38 -7.92
C THR A 208 8.42 13.48 -6.87
N THR A 209 9.51 13.59 -6.11
CA THR A 209 9.72 14.68 -5.14
C THR A 209 9.87 16.03 -5.84
N GLY A 210 10.57 16.08 -6.96
CA GLY A 210 10.69 17.28 -7.80
C GLY A 210 9.34 17.74 -8.36
N LEU A 211 8.50 16.79 -8.81
CA LEU A 211 7.13 17.09 -9.27
C LEU A 211 6.26 17.67 -8.15
N VAL A 212 6.35 17.11 -6.95
CA VAL A 212 5.61 17.64 -5.78
C VAL A 212 6.13 19.03 -5.42
N ALA A 213 7.45 19.24 -5.38
CA ALA A 213 8.04 20.53 -5.07
C ALA A 213 7.64 21.62 -6.08
N ALA A 214 7.72 21.31 -7.38
CA ALA A 214 7.30 22.24 -8.44
C ALA A 214 5.80 22.58 -8.33
N ALA A 215 4.96 21.60 -8.05
CA ALA A 215 3.53 21.83 -7.83
C ALA A 215 3.26 22.73 -6.61
N ALA A 216 4.04 22.57 -5.54
CA ALA A 216 3.95 23.41 -4.34
C ALA A 216 4.27 24.89 -4.62
N GLU A 217 5.17 25.15 -5.58
CA GLU A 217 5.52 26.49 -6.06
C GLU A 217 4.56 27.02 -7.14
N GLY A 218 3.50 26.27 -7.46
CA GLY A 218 2.50 26.66 -8.44
C GLY A 218 2.91 26.47 -9.90
N ASP A 219 3.89 25.61 -10.18
CA ASP A 219 4.31 25.28 -11.54
C ASP A 219 3.16 24.67 -12.35
N ALA A 220 2.77 25.36 -13.43
CA ALA A 220 1.59 24.99 -14.22
C ALA A 220 1.72 23.62 -14.89
N LEU A 221 2.95 23.21 -15.28
CA LEU A 221 3.17 21.90 -15.88
C LEU A 221 3.07 20.80 -14.84
N ALA A 222 3.70 20.98 -13.68
CA ALA A 222 3.64 20.00 -12.59
C ALA A 222 2.19 19.79 -12.10
N LEU A 223 1.43 20.87 -11.92
CA LEU A 223 0.02 20.79 -11.55
C LEU A 223 -0.81 20.06 -12.60
N ARG A 224 -0.58 20.29 -13.89
CA ARG A 224 -1.27 19.60 -14.98
C ARG A 224 -0.95 18.09 -14.99
N ILE A 225 0.30 17.70 -14.73
CA ILE A 225 0.69 16.29 -14.65
C ILE A 225 -0.08 15.60 -13.51
N TRP A 226 -0.12 16.21 -12.33
CA TRP A 226 -0.89 15.66 -11.19
C TRP A 226 -2.40 15.64 -11.47
N GLU A 227 -2.93 16.61 -12.21
CA GLU A 227 -4.32 16.61 -12.66
C GLU A 227 -4.62 15.39 -13.54
N GLU A 228 -3.77 15.08 -14.53
CA GLU A 228 -3.91 13.89 -15.39
C GLU A 228 -3.87 12.59 -14.57
N VAL A 229 -3.00 12.49 -13.57
CA VAL A 229 -2.94 11.35 -12.63
C VAL A 229 -4.23 11.23 -11.83
N GLY A 230 -4.72 12.35 -11.28
CA GLY A 230 -5.96 12.40 -10.51
C GLY A 230 -7.18 11.97 -11.31
N GLU A 231 -7.27 12.38 -12.58
CA GLU A 231 -8.35 11.96 -13.48
C GLU A 231 -8.34 10.44 -13.72
N MET A 232 -7.17 9.87 -14.08
CA MET A 232 -7.04 8.44 -14.35
C MET A 232 -7.34 7.60 -13.09
N LEU A 233 -6.88 8.03 -11.93
CA LEU A 233 -7.21 7.39 -10.67
C LEU A 233 -8.72 7.42 -10.39
N ALA A 234 -9.35 8.57 -10.61
CA ALA A 234 -10.78 8.76 -10.36
C ALA A 234 -11.67 7.90 -11.27
N GLU A 235 -11.28 7.65 -12.50
CA GLU A 235 -11.97 6.70 -13.40
C GLU A 235 -12.00 5.29 -12.81
N GLY A 236 -10.87 4.84 -12.26
CA GLY A 236 -10.79 3.57 -11.52
C GLY A 236 -11.65 3.58 -10.26
N LEU A 237 -11.55 4.65 -9.46
CA LEU A 237 -12.34 4.81 -8.23
C LEU A 237 -13.85 4.81 -8.52
N ALA A 238 -14.30 5.44 -9.60
CA ALA A 238 -15.71 5.46 -9.98
C ALA A 238 -16.26 4.02 -10.19
N SER A 239 -15.45 3.14 -10.73
CA SER A 239 -15.79 1.72 -10.90
C SER A 239 -15.87 1.01 -9.55
N LEU A 240 -14.86 1.14 -8.70
CA LEU A 240 -14.81 0.51 -7.38
C LEU A 240 -15.95 0.99 -6.47
N ILE A 241 -16.22 2.30 -6.43
CA ILE A 241 -17.32 2.88 -5.65
C ILE A 241 -18.66 2.28 -6.06
N LYS A 242 -18.90 2.12 -7.36
CA LYS A 242 -20.17 1.55 -7.87
C LYS A 242 -20.29 0.04 -7.61
N ILE A 243 -19.18 -0.70 -7.71
CA ILE A 243 -19.19 -2.17 -7.55
C ILE A 243 -19.35 -2.54 -6.07
N LEU A 244 -18.68 -1.81 -5.17
CA LEU A 244 -18.66 -2.13 -3.74
C LEU A 244 -19.73 -1.36 -2.94
N ASP A 245 -20.31 -0.30 -3.52
CA ASP A 245 -21.18 0.67 -2.83
C ASP A 245 -20.54 1.26 -1.56
N ILE A 246 -19.27 1.59 -1.65
CA ILE A 246 -18.48 2.18 -0.55
C ILE A 246 -18.16 3.64 -0.89
N LYS A 247 -18.43 4.55 0.05
CA LYS A 247 -18.33 6.00 -0.13
C LYS A 247 -17.18 6.65 0.64
N GLN A 248 -16.35 5.90 1.31
CA GLN A 248 -15.11 6.39 1.89
C GLN A 248 -13.91 5.77 1.17
N VAL A 249 -13.01 6.62 0.71
CA VAL A 249 -11.75 6.22 0.06
C VAL A 249 -10.59 6.87 0.80
N LEU A 250 -9.62 6.07 1.18
CA LEU A 250 -8.33 6.54 1.71
C LEU A 250 -7.26 6.36 0.64
N ILE A 251 -6.43 7.37 0.43
CA ILE A 251 -5.31 7.34 -0.51
C ILE A 251 -4.01 7.49 0.28
N GLY A 252 -3.16 6.46 0.21
CA GLY A 252 -1.86 6.38 0.87
C GLY A 252 -0.73 6.02 -0.09
N GLY A 253 0.35 5.47 0.48
CA GLY A 253 1.53 5.05 -0.27
C GLY A 253 2.56 6.16 -0.47
N GLY A 254 3.67 5.82 -1.12
CA GLY A 254 4.83 6.72 -1.28
C GLY A 254 4.57 7.99 -2.11
N LEU A 255 3.49 8.03 -2.89
CA LEU A 255 3.05 9.22 -3.64
C LEU A 255 1.98 10.04 -2.90
N SER A 256 1.64 9.72 -1.65
CA SER A 256 0.61 10.45 -0.87
C SER A 256 0.93 11.93 -0.65
N ALA A 257 2.18 12.35 -0.78
CA ALA A 257 2.57 13.77 -0.78
C ALA A 257 1.91 14.58 -1.93
N SER A 258 1.48 13.91 -3.01
CA SER A 258 0.77 14.55 -4.13
C SER A 258 -0.73 14.68 -3.90
N PHE A 259 -1.26 14.20 -2.79
CA PHE A 259 -2.71 14.10 -2.53
C PHE A 259 -3.46 15.41 -2.82
N ASP A 260 -2.95 16.56 -2.34
CA ASP A 260 -3.62 17.84 -2.50
C ASP A 260 -3.66 18.31 -3.97
N TYR A 261 -2.74 17.86 -4.80
CA TYR A 261 -2.65 18.20 -6.22
C TYR A 261 -3.54 17.30 -7.10
N ILE A 262 -3.74 16.03 -6.70
CA ILE A 262 -4.61 15.10 -7.42
C ILE A 262 -6.09 15.24 -7.02
N LEU A 263 -6.38 15.65 -5.78
CA LEU A 263 -7.72 15.66 -5.19
C LEU A 263 -8.74 16.50 -5.99
N PRO A 264 -8.41 17.72 -6.48
CA PRO A 264 -9.36 18.51 -7.29
C PRO A 264 -9.80 17.80 -8.57
N ALA A 265 -8.86 17.12 -9.24
CA ALA A 265 -9.15 16.35 -10.45
C ALA A 265 -9.98 15.10 -10.14
N ILE A 266 -9.68 14.43 -9.00
CA ILE A 266 -10.49 13.30 -8.54
C ILE A 266 -11.95 13.74 -8.34
N HIS A 267 -12.19 14.83 -7.63
CA HIS A 267 -13.56 15.32 -7.40
C HIS A 267 -14.28 15.65 -8.70
N ARG A 268 -13.67 16.42 -9.63
CA ARG A 268 -14.29 16.76 -10.93
C ARG A 268 -14.64 15.51 -11.73
N THR A 269 -13.74 14.54 -11.76
CA THR A 269 -13.95 13.31 -12.55
C THR A 269 -15.01 12.40 -11.92
N LEU A 270 -15.01 12.27 -10.58
CA LEU A 270 -16.07 11.55 -9.88
C LEU A 270 -17.43 12.23 -10.02
N ASP A 271 -17.48 13.57 -10.04
CA ASP A 271 -18.69 14.32 -10.29
C ASP A 271 -19.30 14.05 -11.68
N TYR A 272 -18.48 13.77 -12.66
CA TYR A 272 -18.93 13.36 -13.98
C TYR A 272 -19.45 11.91 -14.01
N TRP A 273 -18.73 10.97 -13.38
CA TRP A 273 -19.02 9.54 -13.48
C TRP A 273 -20.06 9.02 -12.49
N LEU A 274 -20.25 9.69 -11.34
CA LEU A 274 -21.13 9.23 -10.28
C LEU A 274 -22.49 9.94 -10.34
N ASN A 275 -23.55 9.18 -10.11
CA ASN A 275 -24.88 9.74 -9.91
C ASN A 275 -25.02 10.31 -8.47
N PRO A 276 -26.10 11.07 -8.17
CA PRO A 276 -26.30 11.69 -6.86
C PRO A 276 -26.27 10.73 -5.68
N TYR A 277 -26.67 9.48 -5.85
CA TYR A 277 -26.65 8.47 -4.80
C TYR A 277 -25.22 8.21 -4.29
N TYR A 278 -24.26 8.00 -5.20
CA TYR A 278 -22.88 7.73 -4.82
C TYR A 278 -22.13 8.99 -4.35
N LYS A 279 -22.51 10.17 -4.84
CA LYS A 279 -21.91 11.44 -4.41
C LYS A 279 -22.30 11.83 -3.01
N ASN A 280 -23.51 11.49 -2.58
CA ASN A 280 -23.99 11.83 -1.25
C ASN A 280 -23.22 11.07 -0.16
N GLY A 281 -22.46 11.82 0.63
CA GLY A 281 -21.61 11.27 1.69
C GLY A 281 -20.28 10.68 1.21
N LEU A 282 -19.89 10.89 -0.08
CA LEU A 282 -18.58 10.48 -0.58
C LEU A 282 -17.47 11.29 0.10
N ALA A 283 -16.49 10.60 0.63
CA ALA A 283 -15.31 11.17 1.28
C ALA A 283 -14.03 10.56 0.70
N ILE A 284 -13.20 11.40 0.11
CA ILE A 284 -11.86 11.04 -0.35
C ILE A 284 -10.87 11.68 0.62
N LYS A 285 -10.08 10.87 1.33
CA LYS A 285 -9.18 11.32 2.37
C LYS A 285 -7.76 10.82 2.13
N ARG A 286 -6.78 11.54 2.68
CA ARG A 286 -5.40 11.05 2.77
C ARG A 286 -5.30 10.03 3.91
N ALA A 287 -4.60 8.93 3.67
CA ALA A 287 -4.17 7.99 4.71
C ALA A 287 -3.14 8.66 5.64
N THR A 288 -3.15 8.32 6.92
CA THR A 288 -2.42 9.10 7.94
C THR A 288 -1.17 8.40 8.48
N LEU A 289 -1.10 7.09 8.40
CA LEU A 289 0.01 6.30 8.97
C LEU A 289 1.30 6.32 8.12
N GLY A 290 1.21 6.78 6.87
CA GLY A 290 2.38 6.93 6.00
C GLY A 290 3.15 5.63 5.83
N ASN A 291 4.47 5.68 6.13
CA ASN A 291 5.38 4.53 5.97
C ASN A 291 5.21 3.43 7.03
N ASP A 292 4.44 3.69 8.08
CA ASP A 292 4.22 2.73 9.17
C ASP A 292 2.95 1.90 8.96
N ALA A 293 2.12 2.27 7.97
CA ALA A 293 0.84 1.60 7.69
C ALA A 293 0.98 0.09 7.47
N GLY A 294 1.96 -0.35 6.68
CA GLY A 294 2.21 -1.76 6.41
C GLY A 294 2.61 -2.54 7.66
N LEU A 295 3.52 -1.98 8.47
CA LEU A 295 4.00 -2.63 9.69
C LEU A 295 2.90 -2.70 10.76
N LEU A 296 2.21 -1.58 11.00
CA LEU A 296 1.08 -1.50 11.94
C LEU A 296 -0.06 -2.43 11.50
N GLY A 297 -0.33 -2.46 10.19
CA GLY A 297 -1.33 -3.33 9.61
C GLY A 297 -0.98 -4.80 9.71
N ALA A 298 0.28 -5.17 9.45
CA ALA A 298 0.74 -6.53 9.65
C ALA A 298 0.53 -6.98 11.11
N ALA A 299 0.91 -6.16 12.09
CA ALA A 299 0.65 -6.47 13.50
C ALA A 299 -0.86 -6.61 13.80
N SER A 300 -1.71 -5.81 13.12
CA SER A 300 -3.17 -5.85 13.30
C SER A 300 -3.82 -7.17 12.85
N LEU A 301 -3.15 -7.96 12.00
CA LEU A 301 -3.61 -9.31 11.64
C LEU A 301 -3.69 -10.25 12.86
N CYS A 302 -3.02 -9.89 13.95
CA CYS A 302 -2.97 -10.67 15.17
C CYS A 302 -4.07 -10.30 16.19
N PHE A 303 -4.96 -9.34 15.87
CA PHE A 303 -5.95 -8.81 16.82
C PHE A 303 -7.23 -9.64 16.92
N GLU A 304 -7.37 -10.69 16.13
CA GLU A 304 -8.54 -11.57 16.10
C GLU A 304 -8.42 -12.77 17.05
#